data_c7f9819f84c1df30da4032c0664d683e
#
_entry.id   c7f9819f84c1df30da4032c0664d683e
#
_cell.length_a   1.000
_cell.length_b   1.000
_cell.length_c   1.000
_cell.angle_alpha   90.00
_cell.angle_beta   90.00
_cell.angle_gamma   90.00
#
_symmetry.space_group_name_H-M   'P 1'
#
loop_
_entity.id
_entity.type
_entity.pdbx_description
1 polymer ?
#
loop_
_entity_poly.entity_id
_entity_poly.type
_entity_poly.pdbx_seq_one_letter_code
_entity_poly.pdbx_strand_id
1 'polypeptide(L)'
;MSGIAEVIKSRISANSYDTERKLTDQEMTDLIDLATHAPSAFNLQNWKFLAVRSEQAKARLLPLAYGQQKVVDAAVTFIVCGTLHPHETLPAALKPTLDAGIIDESIYNMWVGAAQGMYQENPQLQRDEAIRSGSLAAMTLMLAAKGQGLVSTPMIGFDQAAVIEAFNLPATDIPVMLVTVGYPGTTNWPQKPRKAVQDVLEFV
;
A
#
# COMPACT_ATOMS: atom_id res chain seq x y z
N MET A 1 -17.92 -14.46 9.71
CA MET A 1 -17.07 -13.49 8.98
C MET A 1 -17.89 -12.21 8.83
N SER A 2 -17.36 -11.08 9.27
CA SER A 2 -18.01 -9.79 9.05
C SER A 2 -18.09 -9.50 7.56
N GLY A 3 -19.22 -8.97 7.09
CA GLY A 3 -19.37 -8.58 5.68
C GLY A 3 -18.41 -7.42 5.34
N ILE A 4 -18.03 -7.27 4.07
CA ILE A 4 -17.08 -6.22 3.62
C ILE A 4 -17.52 -4.81 4.07
N ALA A 5 -18.82 -4.54 4.09
CA ALA A 5 -19.37 -3.26 4.55
C ALA A 5 -19.05 -2.99 6.04
N GLU A 6 -19.05 -4.02 6.88
CA GLU A 6 -18.69 -3.91 8.29
C GLU A 6 -17.19 -3.65 8.45
N VAL A 7 -16.34 -4.37 7.70
CA VAL A 7 -14.88 -4.14 7.67
C VAL A 7 -14.58 -2.68 7.31
N ILE A 8 -15.18 -2.16 6.24
CA ILE A 8 -15.00 -0.78 5.78
C ILE A 8 -15.43 0.23 6.85
N LYS A 9 -16.63 0.04 7.44
CA LYS A 9 -17.20 0.96 8.43
C LYS A 9 -16.46 0.91 9.77
N SER A 10 -15.95 -0.25 10.18
CA SER A 10 -15.28 -0.44 11.46
C SER A 10 -13.76 -0.23 11.43
N ARG A 11 -13.14 -0.07 10.24
CA ARG A 11 -11.72 0.23 10.12
C ARG A 11 -11.43 1.62 10.71
N ILE A 12 -10.44 1.69 11.57
CA ILE A 12 -9.96 2.93 12.19
C ILE A 12 -8.49 3.16 11.84
N SER A 13 -7.99 4.37 12.00
CA SER A 13 -6.56 4.65 12.12
C SER A 13 -6.18 4.54 13.59
N ALA A 14 -5.42 3.50 13.92
CA ALA A 14 -5.08 3.19 15.30
C ALA A 14 -4.16 4.24 15.94
N ASN A 15 -4.38 4.50 17.22
CA ASN A 15 -3.51 5.31 18.05
C ASN A 15 -2.62 4.46 18.96
N SER A 16 -3.05 3.23 19.26
CA SER A 16 -2.44 2.34 20.23
C SER A 16 -2.43 0.91 19.70
N TYR A 17 -1.30 0.24 19.95
CA TYR A 17 -1.04 -1.15 19.59
C TYR A 17 -0.75 -1.98 20.84
N ASP A 18 -1.04 -3.27 20.79
CA ASP A 18 -0.52 -4.26 21.73
C ASP A 18 0.94 -4.55 21.33
N THR A 19 1.89 -4.04 22.10
CA THR A 19 3.33 -4.14 21.80
C THR A 19 3.93 -5.51 22.07
N GLU A 20 3.24 -6.33 22.86
CA GLU A 20 3.70 -7.68 23.24
C GLU A 20 3.45 -8.70 22.10
N ARG A 21 2.41 -8.47 21.31
CA ARG A 21 2.04 -9.36 20.22
C ARG A 21 2.76 -8.99 18.93
N LYS A 22 3.42 -9.99 18.34
CA LYS A 22 4.14 -9.83 17.07
C LYS A 22 3.39 -10.56 15.96
N LEU A 23 3.61 -10.14 14.71
CA LEU A 23 3.16 -10.86 13.53
C LEU A 23 4.26 -11.82 13.07
N THR A 24 3.88 -13.01 12.69
CA THR A 24 4.74 -13.99 12.03
C THR A 24 5.04 -13.57 10.59
N ASP A 25 6.06 -14.16 9.97
CA ASP A 25 6.40 -13.96 8.57
C ASP A 25 5.22 -14.38 7.68
N GLN A 26 4.53 -15.46 8.03
CA GLN A 26 3.38 -15.95 7.28
C GLN A 26 2.21 -14.96 7.33
N GLU A 27 1.85 -14.44 8.52
CA GLU A 27 0.79 -13.44 8.66
C GLU A 27 1.08 -12.17 7.85
N MET A 28 2.34 -11.72 7.83
CA MET A 28 2.74 -10.57 7.01
C MET A 28 2.66 -10.89 5.51
N THR A 29 3.06 -12.08 5.10
CA THR A 29 2.98 -12.55 3.71
C THR A 29 1.53 -12.64 3.26
N ASP A 30 0.64 -13.20 4.06
CA ASP A 30 -0.79 -13.33 3.78
C ASP A 30 -1.46 -11.94 3.63
N LEU A 31 -1.04 -10.97 4.46
CA LEU A 31 -1.50 -9.58 4.34
C LEU A 31 -1.07 -8.94 3.01
N ILE A 32 0.17 -9.17 2.59
CA ILE A 32 0.68 -8.62 1.33
C ILE A 32 0.06 -9.35 0.13
N ASP A 33 -0.13 -10.67 0.20
CA ASP A 33 -0.87 -11.41 -0.82
C ASP A 33 -2.23 -10.78 -1.07
N LEU A 34 -3.03 -10.56 -0.01
CA LEU A 34 -4.30 -9.85 -0.13
C LEU A 34 -4.16 -8.43 -0.68
N ALA A 35 -3.13 -7.70 -0.29
CA ALA A 35 -2.89 -6.34 -0.77
C ALA A 35 -2.61 -6.29 -2.29
N THR A 36 -1.95 -7.31 -2.83
CA THR A 36 -1.64 -7.42 -4.26
C THR A 36 -2.86 -7.69 -5.14
N HIS A 37 -4.02 -8.02 -4.55
CA HIS A 37 -5.30 -8.12 -5.28
C HIS A 37 -5.94 -6.74 -5.56
N ALA A 38 -5.28 -5.65 -5.16
CA ALA A 38 -5.70 -4.30 -5.57
C ALA A 38 -5.64 -4.15 -7.10
N PRO A 39 -6.57 -3.41 -7.72
CA PRO A 39 -6.47 -3.12 -9.14
C PRO A 39 -5.35 -2.11 -9.42
N SER A 40 -4.80 -2.15 -10.63
CA SER A 40 -3.91 -1.13 -11.18
C SER A 40 -4.18 -0.96 -12.67
N ALA A 41 -3.81 0.18 -13.25
CA ALA A 41 -3.97 0.40 -14.69
C ALA A 41 -3.23 -0.70 -15.47
N PHE A 42 -3.84 -1.25 -16.52
CA PHE A 42 -3.27 -2.35 -17.33
C PHE A 42 -2.78 -3.56 -16.52
N ASN A 43 -3.18 -3.70 -15.25
CA ASN A 43 -2.59 -4.66 -14.31
C ASN A 43 -1.06 -4.47 -14.13
N LEU A 44 -0.63 -3.20 -14.04
CA LEU A 44 0.79 -2.82 -13.88
C LEU A 44 1.42 -3.42 -12.63
N GLN A 45 0.66 -3.55 -11.55
CA GLN A 45 1.13 -4.05 -10.25
C GLN A 45 2.42 -3.34 -9.78
N ASN A 46 2.53 -2.06 -10.11
CA ASN A 46 3.71 -1.23 -9.88
C ASN A 46 3.79 -0.71 -8.44
N TRP A 47 3.83 -1.64 -7.51
CA TRP A 47 4.01 -1.42 -6.08
C TRP A 47 5.10 -2.32 -5.49
N LYS A 48 5.59 -1.90 -4.34
CA LYS A 48 6.51 -2.66 -3.52
C LYS A 48 6.26 -2.38 -2.06
N PHE A 49 6.45 -3.39 -1.23
CA PHE A 49 6.28 -3.29 0.21
C PHE A 49 7.58 -3.65 0.92
N LEU A 50 8.05 -2.78 1.81
CA LEU A 50 9.15 -3.08 2.70
C LEU A 50 8.63 -3.19 4.13
N ALA A 51 8.76 -4.36 4.74
CA ALA A 51 8.30 -4.65 6.10
C ALA A 51 9.37 -4.27 7.12
N VAL A 52 9.16 -3.17 7.84
CA VAL A 52 10.02 -2.70 8.94
C VAL A 52 9.51 -3.30 10.24
N ARG A 53 10.17 -4.38 10.72
CA ARG A 53 9.71 -5.15 11.88
C ARG A 53 10.72 -5.30 13.02
N SER A 54 12.03 -5.33 12.70
CA SER A 54 13.05 -5.43 13.74
C SER A 54 13.14 -4.14 14.55
N GLU A 55 13.49 -4.24 15.82
CA GLU A 55 13.67 -3.08 16.71
C GLU A 55 14.66 -2.07 16.12
N GLN A 56 15.76 -2.56 15.57
CA GLN A 56 16.76 -1.72 14.92
C GLN A 56 16.20 -0.96 13.71
N ALA A 57 15.41 -1.64 12.85
CA ALA A 57 14.83 -1.01 11.67
C ALA A 57 13.74 0.01 12.06
N LYS A 58 12.94 -0.28 13.08
CA LYS A 58 11.94 0.63 13.64
C LYS A 58 12.59 1.86 14.28
N ALA A 59 13.66 1.67 15.06
CA ALA A 59 14.43 2.77 15.65
C ALA A 59 15.03 3.67 14.56
N ARG A 60 15.48 3.11 13.43
CA ARG A 60 15.96 3.87 12.28
C ARG A 60 14.84 4.65 11.57
N LEU A 61 13.64 4.08 11.48
CA LEU A 61 12.49 4.72 10.83
C LEU A 61 11.86 5.83 11.69
N LEU A 62 11.88 5.70 13.02
CA LEU A 62 11.20 6.61 13.94
C LEU A 62 11.54 8.11 13.73
N PRO A 63 12.82 8.54 13.68
CA PRO A 63 13.14 9.94 13.42
C PRO A 63 12.70 10.42 12.04
N LEU A 64 12.74 9.54 11.02
CA LEU A 64 12.34 9.84 9.66
C LEU A 64 10.80 9.98 9.53
N ALA A 65 10.06 9.41 10.47
CA ALA A 65 8.62 9.56 10.62
C ALA A 65 8.25 10.63 11.69
N TYR A 66 9.11 11.62 11.87
CA TYR A 66 8.92 12.75 12.81
C TYR A 66 8.59 12.31 14.25
N GLY A 67 9.20 11.22 14.70
CA GLY A 67 9.02 10.71 16.06
C GLY A 67 7.64 10.08 16.33
N GLN A 68 6.90 9.70 15.31
CA GLN A 68 5.59 9.07 15.50
C GLN A 68 5.73 7.68 16.12
N GLN A 69 5.45 7.58 17.41
CA GLN A 69 5.66 6.37 18.23
C GLN A 69 4.97 5.12 17.67
N LYS A 70 3.88 5.27 16.93
CA LYS A 70 3.16 4.15 16.23
C LYS A 70 4.07 3.30 15.34
N VAL A 71 5.12 3.91 14.77
CA VAL A 71 6.11 3.21 13.94
C VAL A 71 6.83 2.13 14.73
N VAL A 72 7.07 2.37 16.01
CA VAL A 72 7.75 1.44 16.91
C VAL A 72 6.76 0.48 17.57
N ASP A 73 5.61 0.99 18.02
CA ASP A 73 4.63 0.22 18.80
C ASP A 73 3.89 -0.82 17.97
N ALA A 74 3.66 -0.56 16.68
CA ALA A 74 3.00 -1.52 15.80
C ALA A 74 3.84 -2.80 15.63
N ALA A 75 3.22 -3.93 15.35
CA ALA A 75 3.93 -5.19 15.07
C ALA A 75 4.87 -5.04 13.86
N VAL A 76 4.41 -4.36 12.81
CA VAL A 76 5.16 -4.03 11.60
C VAL A 76 4.76 -2.65 11.07
N THR A 77 5.70 -1.96 10.42
CA THR A 77 5.42 -0.79 9.59
C THR A 77 5.81 -1.11 8.16
N PHE A 78 4.85 -1.12 7.25
CA PHE A 78 5.13 -1.26 5.83
C PHE A 78 5.46 0.11 5.23
N ILE A 79 6.61 0.23 4.57
CA ILE A 79 6.87 1.30 3.63
C ILE A 79 6.23 0.85 2.33
N VAL A 80 5.12 1.47 1.94
CA VAL A 80 4.43 1.17 0.69
C VAL A 80 5.01 2.09 -0.38
N CYS A 81 5.62 1.50 -1.39
CA CYS A 81 6.18 2.21 -2.53
C CYS A 81 5.33 1.97 -3.78
N GLY A 82 5.20 3.01 -4.61
CA GLY A 82 4.86 2.84 -6.01
C GLY A 82 6.14 2.83 -6.84
N THR A 83 6.18 2.06 -7.93
CA THR A 83 7.38 1.95 -8.76
C THR A 83 7.23 2.73 -10.07
N LEU A 84 8.29 3.47 -10.43
CA LEU A 84 8.39 4.20 -11.69
C LEU A 84 8.65 3.25 -12.87
N HIS A 85 8.62 3.79 -14.08
CA HIS A 85 8.82 3.05 -15.33
C HIS A 85 7.87 1.84 -15.50
N PRO A 86 6.55 2.01 -15.22
CA PRO A 86 5.61 0.89 -15.27
C PRO A 86 5.48 0.28 -16.67
N HIS A 87 5.76 1.05 -17.73
CA HIS A 87 5.76 0.58 -19.11
C HIS A 87 6.88 -0.43 -19.40
N GLU A 88 8.00 -0.36 -18.69
CA GLU A 88 9.11 -1.31 -18.84
C GLU A 88 8.81 -2.65 -18.16
N THR A 89 8.07 -2.62 -17.05
CA THR A 89 7.75 -3.83 -16.26
C THR A 89 6.44 -4.50 -16.69
N LEU A 90 5.56 -3.78 -17.38
CA LEU A 90 4.24 -4.29 -17.80
C LEU A 90 4.31 -5.58 -18.64
N PRO A 91 5.22 -5.74 -19.62
CA PRO A 91 5.29 -6.98 -20.39
C PRO A 91 5.44 -8.22 -19.50
N ALA A 92 6.30 -8.15 -18.50
CA ALA A 92 6.50 -9.24 -17.54
C ALA A 92 5.28 -9.44 -16.63
N ALA A 93 4.65 -8.36 -16.18
CA ALA A 93 3.47 -8.41 -15.31
C ALA A 93 2.24 -9.00 -16.03
N LEU A 94 2.07 -8.75 -17.34
CA LEU A 94 0.97 -9.28 -18.14
C LEU A 94 1.19 -10.69 -18.65
N LYS A 95 2.44 -11.15 -18.73
CA LYS A 95 2.77 -12.47 -19.32
C LYS A 95 1.95 -13.61 -18.70
N PRO A 96 1.78 -13.71 -17.36
CA PRO A 96 0.95 -14.77 -16.78
C PRO A 96 -0.52 -14.70 -17.23
N THR A 97 -1.06 -13.50 -17.47
CA THR A 97 -2.43 -13.29 -17.95
C THR A 97 -2.61 -13.81 -19.39
N LEU A 98 -1.60 -13.57 -20.23
CA LEU A 98 -1.55 -14.11 -21.60
C LEU A 98 -1.41 -15.63 -21.57
N ASP A 99 -0.49 -16.16 -20.77
CA ASP A 99 -0.23 -17.61 -20.70
C ASP A 99 -1.42 -18.40 -20.16
N ALA A 100 -2.21 -17.77 -19.29
CA ALA A 100 -3.47 -18.34 -18.80
C ALA A 100 -4.63 -18.24 -19.82
N GLY A 101 -4.42 -17.62 -20.99
CA GLY A 101 -5.45 -17.42 -22.01
C GLY A 101 -6.58 -16.46 -21.60
N ILE A 102 -6.36 -15.63 -20.57
CA ILE A 102 -7.33 -14.61 -20.13
C ILE A 102 -7.41 -13.46 -21.12
N ILE A 103 -6.27 -13.11 -21.73
CA ILE A 103 -6.16 -12.20 -22.88
C ILE A 103 -5.41 -12.89 -24.01
N ASP A 104 -5.66 -12.46 -25.24
CA ASP A 104 -4.90 -12.90 -26.41
C ASP A 104 -3.69 -11.99 -26.70
N GLU A 105 -2.86 -12.40 -27.68
CA GLU A 105 -1.67 -11.64 -28.08
C GLU A 105 -2.02 -10.24 -28.62
N SER A 106 -3.18 -10.07 -29.23
CA SER A 106 -3.61 -8.77 -29.76
C SER A 106 -3.86 -7.78 -28.61
N ILE A 107 -4.59 -8.21 -27.59
CA ILE A 107 -4.86 -7.41 -26.38
C ILE A 107 -3.56 -7.15 -25.61
N TYR A 108 -2.72 -8.17 -25.44
CA TYR A 108 -1.42 -8.03 -24.80
C TYR A 108 -0.56 -6.94 -25.47
N ASN A 109 -0.38 -7.04 -26.79
CA ASN A 109 0.42 -6.08 -27.54
C ASN A 109 -0.19 -4.68 -27.54
N MET A 110 -1.51 -4.56 -27.61
CA MET A 110 -2.23 -3.29 -27.51
C MET A 110 -1.99 -2.61 -26.15
N TRP A 111 -2.09 -3.35 -25.04
CA TRP A 111 -1.88 -2.77 -23.72
C TRP A 111 -0.44 -2.37 -23.47
N VAL A 112 0.52 -3.21 -23.88
CA VAL A 112 1.95 -2.88 -23.80
C VAL A 112 2.27 -1.62 -24.61
N GLY A 113 1.77 -1.53 -25.84
CA GLY A 113 1.97 -0.36 -26.70
C GLY A 113 1.30 0.90 -26.14
N ALA A 114 0.09 0.78 -25.58
CA ALA A 114 -0.59 1.90 -24.93
C ALA A 114 0.16 2.41 -23.70
N ALA A 115 0.62 1.51 -22.83
CA ALA A 115 1.42 1.88 -21.67
C ALA A 115 2.74 2.53 -22.07
N GLN A 116 3.42 2.01 -23.10
CA GLN A 116 4.62 2.62 -23.66
C GLN A 116 4.35 4.08 -24.08
N GLY A 117 3.31 4.30 -24.89
CA GLY A 117 2.96 5.64 -25.36
C GLY A 117 2.53 6.60 -24.24
N MET A 118 1.92 6.09 -23.16
CA MET A 118 1.48 6.93 -22.03
C MET A 118 2.61 7.32 -21.09
N TYR A 119 3.52 6.38 -20.77
CA TYR A 119 4.44 6.54 -19.64
C TYR A 119 5.89 6.83 -20.05
N GLN A 120 6.37 6.38 -21.22
CA GLN A 120 7.80 6.40 -21.57
C GLN A 120 8.46 7.77 -21.40
N GLU A 121 7.85 8.84 -21.89
CA GLU A 121 8.39 10.20 -21.83
C GLU A 121 7.59 11.13 -20.91
N ASN A 122 6.87 10.53 -19.94
CA ASN A 122 6.02 11.29 -19.05
C ASN A 122 6.31 10.99 -17.57
N PRO A 123 7.37 11.55 -16.98
CA PRO A 123 7.74 11.33 -15.59
C PRO A 123 6.65 11.68 -14.60
N GLN A 124 5.86 12.73 -14.90
CA GLN A 124 4.74 13.12 -14.03
C GLN A 124 3.66 12.04 -14.01
N LEU A 125 3.26 11.51 -15.16
CA LEU A 125 2.25 10.46 -15.23
C LEU A 125 2.75 9.15 -14.59
N GLN A 126 4.04 8.82 -14.76
CA GLN A 126 4.66 7.68 -14.06
C GLN A 126 4.55 7.83 -12.54
N ARG A 127 4.86 9.03 -12.02
CA ARG A 127 4.75 9.33 -10.59
C ARG A 127 3.31 9.26 -10.10
N ASP A 128 2.38 9.85 -10.85
CA ASP A 128 0.95 9.84 -10.49
C ASP A 128 0.40 8.41 -10.45
N GLU A 129 0.79 7.58 -11.41
CA GLU A 129 0.40 6.17 -11.46
C GLU A 129 1.02 5.35 -10.31
N ALA A 130 2.30 5.59 -10.00
CA ALA A 130 2.97 4.96 -8.87
C ALA A 130 2.25 5.29 -7.54
N ILE A 131 1.86 6.54 -7.32
CA ILE A 131 1.11 6.98 -6.14
C ILE A 131 -0.28 6.34 -6.13
N ARG A 132 -0.99 6.32 -7.26
CA ARG A 132 -2.33 5.73 -7.38
C ARG A 132 -2.31 4.24 -7.05
N SER A 133 -1.44 3.48 -7.71
CA SER A 133 -1.31 2.04 -7.50
C SER A 133 -0.90 1.70 -6.08
N GLY A 134 0.12 2.37 -5.54
CA GLY A 134 0.55 2.17 -4.16
C GLY A 134 -0.55 2.51 -3.15
N SER A 135 -1.36 3.55 -3.40
CA SER A 135 -2.47 3.94 -2.53
C SER A 135 -3.62 2.92 -2.56
N LEU A 136 -3.94 2.35 -3.73
CA LEU A 136 -4.94 1.28 -3.85
C LEU A 136 -4.50 0.03 -3.10
N ALA A 137 -3.25 -0.39 -3.27
CA ALA A 137 -2.68 -1.53 -2.58
C ALA A 137 -2.61 -1.29 -1.06
N ALA A 138 -2.24 -0.10 -0.61
CA ALA A 138 -2.24 0.27 0.81
C ALA A 138 -3.66 0.22 1.43
N MET A 139 -4.69 0.67 0.71
CA MET A 139 -6.06 0.57 1.20
C MET A 139 -6.50 -0.89 1.30
N THR A 140 -6.17 -1.72 0.32
CA THR A 140 -6.47 -3.16 0.34
C THR A 140 -5.77 -3.85 1.52
N LEU A 141 -4.48 -3.54 1.77
CA LEU A 141 -3.74 -4.00 2.95
C LEU A 141 -4.46 -3.64 4.26
N MET A 142 -4.94 -2.39 4.40
CA MET A 142 -5.62 -1.96 5.61
C MET A 142 -6.97 -2.66 5.83
N LEU A 143 -7.69 -2.98 4.75
CA LEU A 143 -8.93 -3.76 4.83
C LEU A 143 -8.64 -5.22 5.16
N ALA A 144 -7.61 -5.82 4.59
CA ALA A 144 -7.15 -7.17 4.91
C ALA A 144 -6.76 -7.28 6.39
N ALA A 145 -5.94 -6.34 6.88
CA ALA A 145 -5.57 -6.28 8.30
C ALA A 145 -6.81 -6.20 9.21
N LYS A 146 -7.78 -5.34 8.87
CA LYS A 146 -9.03 -5.23 9.62
C LYS A 146 -9.85 -6.52 9.59
N GLY A 147 -9.92 -7.19 8.45
CA GLY A 147 -10.61 -8.48 8.28
C GLY A 147 -10.00 -9.60 9.13
N GLN A 148 -8.71 -9.51 9.44
CA GLN A 148 -7.96 -10.44 10.30
C GLN A 148 -7.94 -10.01 11.79
N GLY A 149 -8.74 -9.01 12.19
CA GLY A 149 -8.79 -8.54 13.58
C GLY A 149 -7.63 -7.64 14.00
N LEU A 150 -6.81 -7.20 13.05
CA LEU A 150 -5.72 -6.24 13.26
C LEU A 150 -6.23 -4.81 13.09
N VAL A 151 -5.40 -3.86 13.52
CA VAL A 151 -5.59 -2.42 13.28
C VAL A 151 -4.40 -1.87 12.50
N SER A 152 -4.65 -0.78 11.79
CA SER A 152 -3.64 -0.15 10.94
C SER A 152 -3.74 1.37 10.96
N THR A 153 -2.65 2.06 10.59
CA THR A 153 -2.64 3.52 10.42
C THR A 153 -1.82 3.89 9.20
N PRO A 154 -2.46 4.51 8.17
CA PRO A 154 -1.73 5.11 7.06
C PRO A 154 -1.15 6.45 7.48
N MET A 155 0.08 6.73 7.10
CA MET A 155 0.79 7.97 7.43
C MET A 155 1.55 8.50 6.22
N ILE A 156 1.41 9.81 5.96
CA ILE A 156 2.21 10.55 4.97
C ILE A 156 3.20 11.50 5.65
N GLY A 157 3.14 11.61 6.98
CA GLY A 157 4.05 12.44 7.78
C GLY A 157 5.39 11.75 8.00
N PHE A 158 6.25 11.73 6.97
CA PHE A 158 7.63 11.23 7.04
C PHE A 158 8.49 11.94 5.99
N ASP A 159 9.80 11.94 6.19
CA ASP A 159 10.77 12.43 5.23
C ASP A 159 11.03 11.36 4.16
N GLN A 160 10.44 11.57 2.99
CA GLN A 160 10.51 10.62 1.88
C GLN A 160 11.95 10.39 1.40
N ALA A 161 12.75 11.46 1.28
CA ALA A 161 14.14 11.38 0.80
C ALA A 161 15.02 10.62 1.80
N ALA A 162 14.89 10.95 3.08
CA ALA A 162 15.63 10.28 4.13
C ALA A 162 15.24 8.80 4.27
N VAL A 163 13.97 8.44 4.04
CA VAL A 163 13.52 7.03 4.01
C VAL A 163 14.15 6.29 2.83
N ILE A 164 14.20 6.88 1.64
CA ILE A 164 14.86 6.27 0.46
C ILE A 164 16.32 5.96 0.79
N GLU A 165 17.05 6.92 1.34
CA GLU A 165 18.47 6.76 1.71
C GLU A 165 18.64 5.70 2.80
N ALA A 166 17.93 5.84 3.92
CA ALA A 166 18.09 4.98 5.10
C ALA A 166 17.75 3.51 4.83
N PHE A 167 16.83 3.23 3.90
CA PHE A 167 16.40 1.88 3.57
C PHE A 167 16.96 1.39 2.22
N ASN A 168 17.88 2.14 1.60
CA ASN A 168 18.52 1.82 0.31
C ASN A 168 17.48 1.49 -0.77
N LEU A 169 16.42 2.28 -0.86
CA LEU A 169 15.40 2.07 -1.88
C LEU A 169 15.96 2.48 -3.25
N PRO A 170 15.67 1.72 -4.32
CA PRO A 170 16.01 2.14 -5.67
C PRO A 170 15.40 3.50 -6.00
N ALA A 171 16.04 4.26 -6.88
CA ALA A 171 15.53 5.57 -7.33
C ALA A 171 14.16 5.47 -8.03
N THR A 172 13.80 4.27 -8.48
CA THR A 172 12.50 3.96 -9.07
C THR A 172 11.38 3.75 -8.06
N ASP A 173 11.71 3.51 -6.78
CA ASP A 173 10.74 3.21 -5.74
C ASP A 173 10.37 4.50 -5.00
N ILE A 174 9.12 4.95 -5.15
CA ILE A 174 8.60 6.13 -4.46
C ILE A 174 7.85 5.69 -3.21
N PRO A 175 8.33 5.98 -1.99
CA PRO A 175 7.54 5.76 -0.78
C PRO A 175 6.25 6.59 -0.81
N VAL A 176 5.11 5.95 -0.98
CA VAL A 176 3.79 6.59 -1.08
C VAL A 176 3.24 6.89 0.29
N MET A 177 3.33 5.94 1.20
CA MET A 177 2.91 6.07 2.59
C MET A 177 3.56 5.01 3.48
N LEU A 178 3.58 5.27 4.79
CA LEU A 178 3.82 4.25 5.79
C LEU A 178 2.48 3.68 6.24
N VAL A 179 2.39 2.37 6.39
CA VAL A 179 1.21 1.70 6.95
C VAL A 179 1.66 0.86 8.14
N THR A 180 1.34 1.33 9.35
CA THR A 180 1.57 0.54 10.56
C THR A 180 0.46 -0.50 10.71
N VAL A 181 0.81 -1.72 11.08
CA VAL A 181 -0.12 -2.83 11.30
C VAL A 181 0.25 -3.57 12.59
N GLY A 182 -0.75 -3.94 13.37
CA GLY A 182 -0.56 -4.71 14.61
C GLY A 182 -1.86 -5.03 15.30
N TYR A 183 -1.76 -5.67 16.44
CA TYR A 183 -2.92 -5.98 17.27
C TYR A 183 -3.41 -4.70 17.98
N PRO A 184 -4.73 -4.54 18.19
CA PRO A 184 -5.27 -3.32 18.81
C PRO A 184 -4.84 -3.20 20.28
N GLY A 185 -4.33 -2.04 20.66
CA GLY A 185 -4.19 -1.64 22.05
C GLY A 185 -5.51 -1.14 22.64
N THR A 186 -5.49 -0.73 23.90
CA THR A 186 -6.69 -0.44 24.69
C THR A 186 -7.27 0.97 24.50
N THR A 187 -6.52 1.90 23.89
CA THR A 187 -6.89 3.34 23.84
C THR A 187 -7.18 3.84 22.40
N ASN A 188 -7.70 2.98 21.56
CA ASN A 188 -8.04 3.35 20.19
C ASN A 188 -9.34 4.17 20.13
N TRP A 189 -9.31 5.25 19.36
CA TRP A 189 -10.50 6.05 19.09
C TRP A 189 -11.45 5.34 18.12
N PRO A 190 -12.77 5.60 18.23
CA PRO A 190 -13.73 5.09 17.26
C PRO A 190 -13.50 5.71 15.87
N GLN A 191 -14.19 5.18 14.87
CA GLN A 191 -14.19 5.76 13.51
C GLN A 191 -14.63 7.23 13.58
N LYS A 192 -13.83 8.10 12.99
CA LYS A 192 -14.12 9.54 12.92
C LYS A 192 -15.28 9.82 11.97
N PRO A 193 -16.09 10.85 12.22
CA PRO A 193 -17.16 11.26 11.29
C PRO A 193 -16.65 11.48 9.87
N ARG A 194 -17.51 11.27 8.91
CA ARG A 194 -17.29 11.53 7.49
C ARG A 194 -18.20 12.68 7.04
N LYS A 195 -17.83 13.33 5.95
CA LYS A 195 -18.71 14.26 5.28
C LYS A 195 -20.01 13.54 4.90
N ALA A 196 -21.11 14.28 4.82
CA ALA A 196 -22.35 13.73 4.33
C ALA A 196 -22.19 13.36 2.84
N VAL A 197 -22.94 12.35 2.40
CA VAL A 197 -22.83 11.86 1.01
C VAL A 197 -23.14 12.95 0.00
N GLN A 198 -24.14 13.80 0.28
CA GLN A 198 -24.52 14.93 -0.58
C GLN A 198 -23.44 16.00 -0.74
N ASP A 199 -22.44 16.05 0.17
CA ASP A 199 -21.33 16.99 0.07
C ASP A 199 -20.22 16.52 -0.88
N VAL A 200 -20.29 15.27 -1.33
CA VAL A 200 -19.25 14.61 -2.13
C VAL A 200 -19.79 13.83 -3.33
N LEU A 201 -21.10 13.81 -3.51
CA LEU A 201 -21.79 13.13 -4.62
C LEU A 201 -22.66 14.15 -5.37
N GLU A 202 -22.49 14.21 -6.67
CA GLU A 202 -23.32 14.98 -7.61
C GLU A 202 -23.83 14.02 -8.70
N PHE A 203 -25.10 14.15 -9.05
CA PHE A 203 -25.72 13.44 -10.17
C PHE A 203 -25.81 14.38 -11.37
N VAL A 204 -25.27 13.97 -12.50
CA VAL A 204 -25.25 14.73 -13.76
C VAL A 204 -25.98 13.99 -14.86
#